data_6972e85a11dbe089911ae0e7edee5e13
#
_entry.id   6972e85a11dbe089911ae0e7edee5e13
#
_cell.length_a   1.000
_cell.length_b   1.000
_cell.length_c   1.000
_cell.angle_alpha   90.00
_cell.angle_beta   90.00
_cell.angle_gamma   90.00
#
_symmetry.space_group_name_H-M   'P 1'
#
loop_
_entity.id
_entity.type
_entity.pdbx_description
1 polymer ?
#
loop_
_entity_poly.entity_id
_entity_poly.type
_entity_poly.pdbx_seq_one_letter_code
_entity_poly.pdbx_strand_id
1 'polypeptide(L)'
;MAKFEIKDGVAIIPKGTREIPNNAFFGCSSLTTVIIPESVTSIGSGAFSDCSSLTSVVIPESIKRIGSFAFSGCSSLTSVIIPKSVKIIGNNAFDGCSSLTSIVVSEGVESIKGRAFFGCSSLTSIFIPKSVTSIGEAVFGACSSLTSIVVAEGNPIYDSRDNCNAIIETATNTLIKGCSSPTTITIPSSVTSIRQFAFSRCSLLTSVFIPKNVTSIGEAAFSGCDSLTSIVVEDDNPIYDSRDNCNAIIETATNTLIQGCSSPTSFTIPSSVTSIGCGAFSGCYSLTNIVIPESVTSIKGHAFYGCSSLEIVHLPAGVSNFEIDSFKDCPNLKAIYAPKNKVDFYKEHFPADMRQLIVEDGSDLPVKA
;
A
#
# COMPACT_ATOMS: atom_id res chain seq x y z
N MET A 1 22.81 21.61 -8.01
CA MET A 1 24.23 21.26 -8.08
C MET A 1 24.63 20.61 -6.77
N ALA A 2 25.33 19.49 -6.81
CA ALA A 2 25.85 18.82 -5.62
C ALA A 2 26.75 19.81 -4.82
N LYS A 3 26.59 19.84 -3.49
CA LYS A 3 27.46 20.65 -2.62
C LYS A 3 28.86 20.06 -2.44
N PHE A 4 29.07 18.83 -2.92
CA PHE A 4 30.32 18.08 -2.85
C PHE A 4 30.66 17.53 -4.25
N GLU A 5 31.95 17.39 -4.53
CA GLU A 5 32.42 16.85 -5.81
C GLU A 5 32.10 15.36 -5.95
N ILE A 6 31.67 14.95 -7.13
CA ILE A 6 31.50 13.55 -7.52
C ILE A 6 32.55 13.26 -8.59
N LYS A 7 33.47 12.33 -8.32
CA LYS A 7 34.48 11.90 -9.28
C LYS A 7 34.36 10.39 -9.50
N ASP A 8 34.22 9.98 -10.76
CA ASP A 8 34.09 8.57 -11.16
C ASP A 8 32.97 7.83 -10.39
N GLY A 9 31.85 8.54 -10.16
CA GLY A 9 30.71 7.99 -9.39
C GLY A 9 30.88 7.98 -7.86
N VAL A 10 31.98 8.47 -7.34
CA VAL A 10 32.28 8.47 -5.90
C VAL A 10 32.25 9.90 -5.33
N ALA A 11 31.54 10.09 -4.24
CA ALA A 11 31.60 11.32 -3.43
C ALA A 11 32.30 11.05 -2.11
N ILE A 12 33.30 11.86 -1.79
CA ILE A 12 34.01 11.79 -0.51
C ILE A 12 33.64 13.02 0.31
N ILE A 13 32.92 12.82 1.41
CA ILE A 13 32.57 13.90 2.31
C ILE A 13 33.83 14.31 3.10
N PRO A 14 34.22 15.61 3.10
CA PRO A 14 35.43 16.06 3.78
C PRO A 14 35.41 15.75 5.28
N LYS A 15 36.57 15.36 5.82
CA LYS A 15 36.76 15.22 7.28
C LYS A 15 36.46 16.54 7.97
N GLY A 16 35.75 16.48 9.11
CA GLY A 16 35.29 17.68 9.84
C GLY A 16 33.91 18.19 9.45
N THR A 17 33.32 17.70 8.33
CA THR A 17 31.92 17.96 8.01
C THR A 17 31.03 17.41 9.14
N ARG A 18 30.16 18.24 9.69
CA ARG A 18 29.25 17.88 10.79
C ARG A 18 27.88 17.40 10.28
N GLU A 19 27.45 17.90 9.12
CA GLU A 19 26.15 17.62 8.55
C GLU A 19 26.25 17.49 7.03
N ILE A 20 25.56 16.51 6.44
CA ILE A 20 25.29 16.48 5.01
C ILE A 20 24.04 17.34 4.79
N PRO A 21 24.14 18.47 4.10
CA PRO A 21 23.04 19.42 3.97
C PRO A 21 21.83 18.85 3.22
N ASN A 22 20.66 19.49 3.39
CA ASN A 22 19.48 19.16 2.62
C ASN A 22 19.78 19.22 1.11
N ASN A 23 19.31 18.21 0.37
CA ASN A 23 19.44 18.09 -1.08
C ASN A 23 20.90 18.13 -1.58
N ALA A 24 21.88 17.75 -0.76
CA ALA A 24 23.31 17.87 -1.10
C ALA A 24 23.67 17.16 -2.40
N PHE A 25 23.05 16.01 -2.68
CA PHE A 25 23.22 15.19 -3.88
C PHE A 25 21.91 14.91 -4.61
N PHE A 26 20.88 15.74 -4.42
CA PHE A 26 19.57 15.53 -5.05
C PHE A 26 19.71 15.32 -6.56
N GLY A 27 19.16 14.22 -7.09
CA GLY A 27 19.17 13.90 -8.51
C GLY A 27 20.53 13.54 -9.11
N CYS A 28 21.53 13.25 -8.26
CA CYS A 28 22.86 12.84 -8.74
C CYS A 28 22.84 11.38 -9.21
N SER A 29 22.27 11.14 -10.38
CA SER A 29 22.12 9.78 -10.97
C SER A 29 23.44 9.09 -11.32
N SER A 30 24.56 9.83 -11.38
CA SER A 30 25.90 9.26 -11.59
C SER A 30 26.57 8.82 -10.27
N LEU A 31 26.01 9.15 -9.10
CA LEU A 31 26.59 8.78 -7.81
C LEU A 31 26.35 7.29 -7.51
N THR A 32 27.43 6.53 -7.42
CA THR A 32 27.39 5.08 -7.12
C THR A 32 27.77 4.77 -5.69
N THR A 33 28.63 5.59 -5.09
CA THR A 33 29.18 5.37 -3.75
C THR A 33 29.40 6.71 -3.03
N VAL A 34 29.11 6.75 -1.73
CA VAL A 34 29.44 7.90 -0.89
C VAL A 34 30.24 7.43 0.34
N ILE A 35 31.31 8.15 0.65
CA ILE A 35 32.15 7.94 1.84
C ILE A 35 31.83 9.01 2.86
N ILE A 36 31.18 8.62 3.96
CA ILE A 36 30.73 9.51 5.03
C ILE A 36 31.69 9.35 6.24
N PRO A 37 32.42 10.37 6.64
CA PRO A 37 33.33 10.28 7.79
C PRO A 37 32.60 10.31 9.14
N GLU A 38 33.22 9.79 10.18
CA GLU A 38 32.70 9.77 11.56
C GLU A 38 32.45 11.17 12.17
N SER A 39 32.89 12.25 11.52
CA SER A 39 32.57 13.62 11.95
C SER A 39 31.14 14.02 11.66
N VAL A 40 30.44 13.34 10.72
CA VAL A 40 29.06 13.65 10.34
C VAL A 40 28.09 13.10 11.38
N THR A 41 27.21 13.96 11.87
CA THR A 41 26.22 13.60 12.90
C THR A 41 24.79 13.58 12.38
N SER A 42 24.52 14.14 11.19
CA SER A 42 23.18 14.13 10.58
C SER A 42 23.24 14.11 9.06
N ILE A 43 22.25 13.42 8.49
CA ILE A 43 21.96 13.41 7.05
C ILE A 43 20.70 14.24 6.84
N GLY A 44 20.82 15.32 6.05
CA GLY A 44 19.74 16.27 5.79
C GLY A 44 18.60 15.70 4.96
N SER A 45 17.49 16.42 4.89
CA SER A 45 16.33 16.03 4.08
C SER A 45 16.68 16.00 2.60
N GLY A 46 16.29 14.93 1.89
CA GLY A 46 16.56 14.78 0.45
C GLY A 46 18.04 14.67 0.08
N ALA A 47 18.95 14.48 1.06
CA ALA A 47 20.40 14.61 0.83
C ALA A 47 20.91 13.74 -0.33
N PHE A 48 20.34 12.54 -0.54
CA PHE A 48 20.63 11.62 -1.62
C PHE A 48 19.38 11.24 -2.41
N SER A 49 18.31 12.05 -2.35
CA SER A 49 17.09 11.73 -3.11
C SER A 49 17.40 11.66 -4.60
N ASP A 50 16.82 10.63 -5.26
CA ASP A 50 16.97 10.34 -6.68
C ASP A 50 18.44 10.08 -7.14
N CYS A 51 19.29 9.63 -6.21
CA CYS A 51 20.60 9.07 -6.56
C CYS A 51 20.39 7.62 -7.05
N SER A 52 19.80 7.48 -8.23
CA SER A 52 19.31 6.19 -8.77
C SER A 52 20.38 5.12 -8.96
N SER A 53 21.66 5.52 -9.13
CA SER A 53 22.80 4.60 -9.27
C SER A 53 23.51 4.28 -7.95
N LEU A 54 23.08 4.84 -6.80
CA LEU A 54 23.71 4.58 -5.51
C LEU A 54 23.44 3.12 -5.09
N THR A 55 24.49 2.29 -5.08
CA THR A 55 24.40 0.85 -4.81
C THR A 55 24.58 0.50 -3.35
N SER A 56 25.37 1.29 -2.64
CA SER A 56 25.68 1.04 -1.23
C SER A 56 25.97 2.34 -0.49
N VAL A 57 25.66 2.36 0.81
CA VAL A 57 26.01 3.43 1.72
C VAL A 57 26.35 2.84 3.08
N VAL A 58 27.46 3.26 3.65
CA VAL A 58 27.80 2.99 5.05
C VAL A 58 27.40 4.21 5.87
N ILE A 59 26.44 4.02 6.78
CA ILE A 59 25.99 5.07 7.71
C ILE A 59 26.83 4.95 9.00
N PRO A 60 27.68 5.95 9.32
CA PRO A 60 28.55 5.87 10.48
C PRO A 60 27.79 5.88 11.82
N GLU A 61 28.42 5.33 12.87
CA GLU A 61 27.89 5.36 14.24
C GLU A 61 27.77 6.77 14.85
N SER A 62 28.31 7.77 14.20
CA SER A 62 28.16 9.18 14.58
C SER A 62 26.78 9.76 14.23
N ILE A 63 26.09 9.17 13.24
CA ILE A 63 24.80 9.69 12.75
C ILE A 63 23.71 9.49 13.81
N LYS A 64 23.00 10.58 14.16
CA LYS A 64 21.88 10.58 15.12
C LYS A 64 20.52 10.63 14.45
N ARG A 65 20.45 11.13 13.21
CA ARG A 65 19.20 11.32 12.46
C ARG A 65 19.42 11.14 10.97
N ILE A 66 18.47 10.45 10.34
CA ILE A 66 18.29 10.39 8.88
C ILE A 66 17.10 11.27 8.53
N GLY A 67 17.31 12.30 7.69
CA GLY A 67 16.29 13.27 7.29
C GLY A 67 15.17 12.67 6.44
N SER A 68 14.10 13.43 6.27
CA SER A 68 13.00 13.03 5.36
C SER A 68 13.51 12.96 3.92
N PHE A 69 13.06 11.95 3.16
CA PHE A 69 13.49 11.70 1.77
C PHE A 69 15.00 11.50 1.58
N ALA A 70 15.77 11.26 2.63
CA ALA A 70 17.24 11.29 2.57
C ALA A 70 17.81 10.37 1.49
N PHE A 71 17.23 9.20 1.24
CA PHE A 71 17.58 8.22 0.21
C PHE A 71 16.39 7.84 -0.67
N SER A 72 15.36 8.70 -0.74
CA SER A 72 14.20 8.44 -1.60
C SER A 72 14.64 8.31 -3.06
N GLY A 73 14.11 7.32 -3.80
CA GLY A 73 14.45 7.08 -5.20
C GLY A 73 15.86 6.53 -5.44
N CYS A 74 16.60 6.09 -4.40
CA CYS A 74 17.85 5.35 -4.56
C CYS A 74 17.56 3.92 -5.04
N SER A 75 17.08 3.79 -6.27
CA SER A 75 16.52 2.54 -6.81
C SER A 75 17.53 1.39 -6.94
N SER A 76 18.83 1.68 -6.98
CA SER A 76 19.90 0.66 -7.03
C SER A 76 20.45 0.26 -5.66
N LEU A 77 19.98 0.89 -4.56
CA LEU A 77 20.48 0.58 -3.22
C LEU A 77 20.01 -0.80 -2.79
N THR A 78 20.96 -1.72 -2.52
CA THR A 78 20.64 -3.13 -2.28
C THR A 78 20.53 -3.49 -0.80
N SER A 79 21.29 -2.82 0.04
CA SER A 79 21.29 -3.06 1.49
C SER A 79 21.66 -1.81 2.27
N VAL A 80 21.16 -1.70 3.49
CA VAL A 80 21.54 -0.64 4.43
C VAL A 80 21.48 -1.13 5.87
N ILE A 81 22.44 -0.69 6.66
CA ILE A 81 22.44 -0.89 8.13
C ILE A 81 22.19 0.47 8.76
N ILE A 82 21.11 0.58 9.52
CA ILE A 82 20.82 1.75 10.34
C ILE A 82 21.48 1.55 11.69
N PRO A 83 22.53 2.32 12.03
CA PRO A 83 23.31 2.11 13.24
C PRO A 83 22.51 2.46 14.52
N LYS A 84 22.93 1.92 15.64
CA LYS A 84 22.29 2.10 16.97
C LYS A 84 22.24 3.55 17.45
N SER A 85 23.08 4.41 16.89
CA SER A 85 23.13 5.84 17.20
C SER A 85 21.95 6.62 16.60
N VAL A 86 21.34 6.12 15.52
CA VAL A 86 20.20 6.76 14.86
C VAL A 86 18.95 6.60 15.72
N LYS A 87 18.32 7.72 16.09
CA LYS A 87 17.08 7.75 16.87
C LYS A 87 15.85 7.79 15.98
N ILE A 88 15.93 8.47 14.85
CA ILE A 88 14.78 8.72 13.98
C ILE A 88 15.15 8.45 12.53
N ILE A 89 14.32 7.62 11.86
CA ILE A 89 14.31 7.48 10.41
C ILE A 89 13.17 8.38 9.89
N GLY A 90 13.51 9.37 9.06
CA GLY A 90 12.59 10.42 8.60
C GLY A 90 11.47 9.91 7.67
N ASN A 91 10.48 10.76 7.40
CA ASN A 91 9.42 10.43 6.44
C ASN A 91 10.02 10.15 5.05
N ASN A 92 9.55 9.10 4.38
CA ASN A 92 10.00 8.72 3.04
C ASN A 92 11.52 8.51 2.92
N ALA A 93 12.23 8.24 4.01
CA ALA A 93 13.70 8.25 4.01
C ALA A 93 14.32 7.29 2.99
N PHE A 94 13.69 6.16 2.71
CA PHE A 94 14.08 5.15 1.72
C PHE A 94 12.91 4.81 0.75
N ASP A 95 11.99 5.77 0.54
CA ASP A 95 10.87 5.60 -0.39
C ASP A 95 11.37 5.29 -1.80
N GLY A 96 10.86 4.24 -2.44
CA GLY A 96 11.26 3.87 -3.80
C GLY A 96 12.65 3.25 -3.93
N CYS A 97 13.29 2.82 -2.83
CA CYS A 97 14.51 2.01 -2.90
C CYS A 97 14.16 0.59 -3.39
N SER A 98 13.78 0.46 -4.66
CA SER A 98 13.16 -0.75 -5.22
C SER A 98 14.06 -1.98 -5.23
N SER A 99 15.39 -1.81 -5.27
CA SER A 99 16.36 -2.91 -5.20
C SER A 99 16.77 -3.28 -3.77
N LEU A 100 16.23 -2.61 -2.73
CA LEU A 100 16.60 -2.86 -1.35
C LEU A 100 16.07 -4.23 -0.89
N THR A 101 16.95 -5.22 -0.80
CA THR A 101 16.60 -6.60 -0.40
C THR A 101 16.69 -6.81 1.10
N SER A 102 17.56 -6.05 1.77
CA SER A 102 17.87 -6.20 3.19
C SER A 102 18.06 -4.86 3.87
N ILE A 103 17.45 -4.73 5.04
CA ILE A 103 17.67 -3.62 5.95
C ILE A 103 17.82 -4.13 7.39
N VAL A 104 18.82 -3.61 8.08
CA VAL A 104 19.01 -3.85 9.51
C VAL A 104 18.66 -2.56 10.26
N VAL A 105 17.59 -2.61 11.07
CA VAL A 105 17.24 -1.54 12.01
C VAL A 105 17.84 -1.94 13.37
N SER A 106 18.89 -1.25 13.80
CA SER A 106 19.57 -1.60 15.05
C SER A 106 18.80 -1.14 16.29
N GLU A 107 19.07 -1.80 17.41
CA GLU A 107 18.63 -1.30 18.73
C GLU A 107 19.11 0.13 18.94
N GLY A 108 18.23 1.00 19.44
CA GLY A 108 18.48 2.42 19.59
C GLY A 108 17.62 3.30 18.66
N VAL A 109 17.12 2.76 17.54
CA VAL A 109 16.11 3.44 16.73
C VAL A 109 14.79 3.47 17.50
N GLU A 110 14.26 4.66 17.71
CA GLU A 110 13.03 4.88 18.51
C GLU A 110 11.81 5.12 17.62
N SER A 111 12.03 5.75 16.45
CA SER A 111 10.92 6.11 15.56
C SER A 111 11.23 5.88 14.09
N ILE A 112 10.31 5.20 13.39
CA ILE A 112 10.28 5.03 11.95
C ILE A 112 9.09 5.84 11.44
N LYS A 113 9.34 6.95 10.73
CA LYS A 113 8.31 7.88 10.28
C LYS A 113 7.54 7.35 9.06
N GLY A 114 6.45 8.04 8.72
CA GLY A 114 5.56 7.62 7.65
C GLY A 114 6.28 7.38 6.33
N ARG A 115 5.89 6.29 5.63
CA ARG A 115 6.43 5.88 4.32
C ARG A 115 7.95 5.69 4.28
N ALA A 116 8.61 5.52 5.43
CA ALA A 116 10.08 5.46 5.48
C ALA A 116 10.67 4.41 4.53
N PHE A 117 10.01 3.29 4.31
CA PHE A 117 10.40 2.19 3.40
C PHE A 117 9.32 1.88 2.36
N PHE A 118 8.47 2.86 2.03
CA PHE A 118 7.43 2.67 1.02
C PHE A 118 8.05 2.34 -0.34
N GLY A 119 7.49 1.38 -1.06
CA GLY A 119 7.99 1.01 -2.39
C GLY A 119 9.34 0.30 -2.42
N CYS A 120 9.84 -0.19 -1.27
CA CYS A 120 10.99 -1.10 -1.23
C CYS A 120 10.54 -2.49 -1.71
N SER A 121 10.23 -2.61 -3.01
CA SER A 121 9.55 -3.77 -3.59
C SER A 121 10.34 -5.08 -3.51
N SER A 122 11.66 -5.02 -3.40
CA SER A 122 12.53 -6.19 -3.24
C SER A 122 12.78 -6.59 -1.77
N LEU A 123 12.30 -5.80 -0.79
CA LEU A 123 12.53 -6.10 0.63
C LEU A 123 11.78 -7.37 1.04
N THR A 124 12.51 -8.39 1.52
CA THR A 124 11.93 -9.70 1.84
C THR A 124 11.57 -9.86 3.31
N SER A 125 12.29 -9.20 4.20
CA SER A 125 12.07 -9.32 5.64
C SER A 125 12.39 -8.04 6.38
N ILE A 126 11.73 -7.86 7.54
CA ILE A 126 12.02 -6.77 8.46
C ILE A 126 11.97 -7.29 9.92
N PHE A 127 12.94 -6.88 10.70
CA PHE A 127 12.96 -7.05 12.15
C PHE A 127 12.79 -5.69 12.82
N ILE A 128 11.81 -5.58 13.72
CA ILE A 128 11.52 -4.37 14.50
C ILE A 128 12.10 -4.54 15.90
N PRO A 129 13.17 -3.82 16.28
CA PRO A 129 13.82 -3.96 17.57
C PRO A 129 12.96 -3.44 18.75
N LYS A 130 13.37 -3.78 19.99
CA LYS A 130 12.67 -3.35 21.21
C LYS A 130 12.60 -1.84 21.37
N SER A 131 13.60 -1.13 20.89
CA SER A 131 13.70 0.32 21.01
C SER A 131 12.67 1.08 20.16
N VAL A 132 12.10 0.47 19.12
CA VAL A 132 11.12 1.13 18.26
C VAL A 132 9.77 1.23 18.96
N THR A 133 9.38 2.47 19.27
CA THR A 133 8.14 2.80 19.98
C THR A 133 7.17 3.61 19.11
N SER A 134 7.57 3.97 17.89
CA SER A 134 6.70 4.71 16.96
C SER A 134 6.92 4.26 15.52
N ILE A 135 5.84 3.74 14.91
CA ILE A 135 5.79 3.35 13.49
C ILE A 135 4.72 4.20 12.81
N GLY A 136 5.15 4.99 11.83
CA GLY A 136 4.29 5.89 11.07
C GLY A 136 3.34 5.17 10.10
N GLU A 137 2.62 5.97 9.34
CA GLU A 137 1.66 5.46 8.36
C GLU A 137 2.37 4.93 7.12
N ALA A 138 1.85 3.83 6.57
CA ALA A 138 2.31 3.20 5.32
C ALA A 138 3.84 2.94 5.26
N VAL A 139 4.51 2.71 6.41
CA VAL A 139 5.98 2.58 6.48
C VAL A 139 6.49 1.53 5.50
N PHE A 140 5.85 0.38 5.40
CA PHE A 140 6.19 -0.73 4.48
C PHE A 140 5.12 -0.89 3.38
N GLY A 141 4.44 0.19 2.99
CA GLY A 141 3.50 0.17 1.87
C GLY A 141 4.22 -0.17 0.57
N ALA A 142 3.59 -0.94 -0.32
CA ALA A 142 4.16 -1.36 -1.61
C ALA A 142 5.49 -2.15 -1.52
N CYS A 143 5.80 -2.79 -0.38
CA CYS A 143 6.88 -3.77 -0.24
C CYS A 143 6.35 -5.15 -0.68
N SER A 144 6.19 -5.34 -1.99
CA SER A 144 5.49 -6.52 -2.55
C SER A 144 6.17 -7.86 -2.28
N SER A 145 7.49 -7.86 -2.06
CA SER A 145 8.26 -9.07 -1.72
C SER A 145 8.38 -9.33 -0.21
N LEU A 146 7.76 -8.49 0.65
CA LEU A 146 7.90 -8.62 2.10
C LEU A 146 7.10 -9.82 2.62
N THR A 147 7.79 -10.90 2.95
CA THR A 147 7.19 -12.17 3.40
C THR A 147 7.41 -12.46 4.87
N SER A 148 8.27 -11.72 5.55
CA SER A 148 8.55 -11.90 6.97
C SER A 148 8.60 -10.58 7.72
N ILE A 149 7.78 -10.47 8.75
CA ILE A 149 7.77 -9.36 9.70
C ILE A 149 7.89 -9.94 11.11
N VAL A 150 8.92 -9.55 11.81
CA VAL A 150 9.15 -9.98 13.19
C VAL A 150 9.36 -8.77 14.09
N VAL A 151 8.63 -8.70 15.17
CA VAL A 151 8.85 -7.73 16.25
C VAL A 151 9.60 -8.42 17.38
N ALA A 152 10.62 -7.77 17.91
CA ALA A 152 11.43 -8.29 19.01
C ALA A 152 10.56 -8.59 20.23
N GLU A 153 10.77 -9.76 20.84
CA GLU A 153 10.12 -10.12 22.10
C GLU A 153 10.44 -9.06 23.17
N GLY A 154 9.41 -8.57 23.85
CA GLY A 154 9.53 -7.51 24.86
C GLY A 154 9.63 -6.09 24.29
N ASN A 155 9.27 -5.87 23.03
CA ASN A 155 8.99 -4.52 22.54
C ASN A 155 7.77 -3.97 23.33
N PRO A 156 7.82 -2.72 23.87
CA PRO A 156 6.78 -2.23 24.77
C PRO A 156 5.48 -1.81 24.07
N ILE A 157 5.50 -1.63 22.76
CA ILE A 157 4.38 -1.06 21.98
C ILE A 157 3.83 -2.05 20.97
N TYR A 158 4.70 -2.83 20.34
CA TYR A 158 4.36 -3.71 19.21
C TYR A 158 4.71 -5.16 19.49
N ASP A 159 3.97 -6.05 18.84
CA ASP A 159 4.31 -7.47 18.79
C ASP A 159 3.99 -8.10 17.41
N SER A 160 4.39 -9.36 17.24
CA SER A 160 3.98 -10.24 16.13
C SER A 160 3.49 -11.56 16.72
N ARG A 161 2.48 -11.47 17.60
CA ARG A 161 1.89 -12.61 18.32
C ARG A 161 1.41 -13.68 17.36
N ASP A 162 1.41 -14.93 17.83
CA ASP A 162 0.93 -16.09 17.07
C ASP A 162 1.68 -16.32 15.75
N ASN A 163 2.90 -15.79 15.64
CA ASN A 163 3.71 -15.81 14.40
C ASN A 163 2.94 -15.30 13.17
N CYS A 164 2.09 -14.29 13.36
CA CYS A 164 1.18 -13.79 12.32
C CYS A 164 1.88 -13.02 11.18
N ASN A 165 3.21 -12.90 11.21
CA ASN A 165 3.96 -12.11 10.21
C ASN A 165 3.38 -10.70 10.02
N ALA A 166 3.03 -10.05 11.11
CA ALA A 166 2.44 -8.70 11.11
C ALA A 166 3.00 -7.87 12.27
N ILE A 167 2.81 -6.57 12.20
CA ILE A 167 3.04 -5.65 13.31
C ILE A 167 1.69 -5.34 13.93
N ILE A 168 1.52 -5.66 15.20
CA ILE A 168 0.32 -5.37 15.98
C ILE A 168 0.69 -4.39 17.09
N GLU A 169 -0.08 -3.31 17.22
CA GLU A 169 0.01 -2.40 18.36
C GLU A 169 -0.74 -3.02 19.55
N THR A 170 -0.01 -3.27 20.63
CA THR A 170 -0.50 -4.07 21.76
C THR A 170 -1.60 -3.39 22.54
N ALA A 171 -1.50 -2.05 22.74
CA ALA A 171 -2.47 -1.29 23.54
C ALA A 171 -3.86 -1.21 22.90
N THR A 172 -3.94 -1.18 21.58
CA THR A 172 -5.19 -1.04 20.80
C THR A 172 -5.62 -2.32 20.12
N ASN A 173 -4.78 -3.37 20.14
CA ASN A 173 -4.95 -4.58 19.35
C ASN A 173 -5.17 -4.27 17.84
N THR A 174 -4.45 -3.26 17.34
CA THR A 174 -4.55 -2.83 15.95
C THR A 174 -3.44 -3.47 15.11
N LEU A 175 -3.81 -4.19 14.05
CA LEU A 175 -2.87 -4.68 13.05
C LEU A 175 -2.43 -3.51 12.16
N ILE A 176 -1.16 -3.12 12.30
CA ILE A 176 -0.56 -1.97 11.61
C ILE A 176 -0.11 -2.32 10.20
N LYS A 177 0.54 -3.49 10.04
CA LYS A 177 1.07 -3.98 8.77
C LYS A 177 1.16 -5.49 8.78
N GLY A 178 0.59 -6.12 7.77
CA GLY A 178 0.81 -7.52 7.44
C GLY A 178 1.77 -7.68 6.27
N CYS A 179 2.30 -8.86 6.09
CA CYS A 179 3.23 -9.20 5.02
C CYS A 179 2.53 -9.80 3.79
N SER A 180 3.29 -9.95 2.71
CA SER A 180 2.87 -10.59 1.45
C SER A 180 3.20 -12.10 1.48
N SER A 181 2.73 -12.83 2.51
CA SER A 181 2.98 -14.27 2.59
C SER A 181 2.29 -15.01 1.44
N PRO A 182 2.91 -16.04 0.84
CA PRO A 182 2.36 -16.76 -0.31
C PRO A 182 1.16 -17.68 0.03
N THR A 183 0.63 -17.56 1.24
CA THR A 183 -0.45 -18.43 1.74
C THR A 183 -1.48 -17.61 2.52
N THR A 184 -2.30 -18.29 3.27
CA THR A 184 -3.30 -17.71 4.18
C THR A 184 -2.63 -16.96 5.32
N ILE A 185 -2.99 -15.71 5.54
CA ILE A 185 -2.68 -15.00 6.78
C ILE A 185 -3.81 -15.26 7.78
N THR A 186 -3.44 -15.79 8.94
CA THR A 186 -4.34 -15.88 10.09
C THR A 186 -4.15 -14.63 10.93
N ILE A 187 -5.14 -13.75 10.93
CA ILE A 187 -5.18 -12.60 11.83
C ILE A 187 -5.46 -13.12 13.24
N PRO A 188 -4.63 -12.79 14.26
CA PRO A 188 -4.88 -13.24 15.62
C PRO A 188 -6.28 -12.83 16.12
N SER A 189 -6.96 -13.73 16.84
CA SER A 189 -8.32 -13.47 17.37
C SER A 189 -8.38 -12.31 18.34
N SER A 190 -7.28 -11.88 18.92
CA SER A 190 -7.16 -10.71 19.77
C SER A 190 -7.18 -9.38 19.01
N VAL A 191 -6.99 -9.39 17.69
CA VAL A 191 -7.01 -8.18 16.86
C VAL A 191 -8.44 -7.66 16.76
N THR A 192 -8.59 -6.36 17.03
CA THR A 192 -9.90 -5.67 16.98
C THR A 192 -9.99 -4.66 15.83
N SER A 193 -8.84 -4.24 15.29
CA SER A 193 -8.78 -3.28 14.20
C SER A 193 -7.69 -3.63 13.19
N ILE A 194 -7.97 -3.42 11.91
CA ILE A 194 -7.01 -3.50 10.81
C ILE A 194 -6.82 -2.09 10.27
N ARG A 195 -5.57 -1.60 10.29
CA ARG A 195 -5.25 -0.23 9.87
C ARG A 195 -5.44 -0.06 8.35
N GLN A 196 -5.68 1.17 7.92
CA GLN A 196 -5.66 1.52 6.49
C GLN A 196 -4.34 1.09 5.84
N PHE A 197 -4.41 0.55 4.62
CA PHE A 197 -3.28 0.02 3.86
C PHE A 197 -2.50 -1.11 4.54
N ALA A 198 -3.05 -1.77 5.57
CA ALA A 198 -2.32 -2.80 6.35
C ALA A 198 -1.78 -3.93 5.48
N PHE A 199 -2.53 -4.39 4.49
CA PHE A 199 -2.12 -5.41 3.51
C PHE A 199 -1.98 -4.87 2.09
N SER A 200 -1.99 -3.54 1.92
CA SER A 200 -1.89 -2.95 0.58
C SER A 200 -0.67 -3.48 -0.17
N ARG A 201 -0.92 -3.93 -1.42
CA ARG A 201 0.06 -4.55 -2.33
C ARG A 201 0.75 -5.79 -1.77
N CYS A 202 0.07 -6.55 -0.91
CA CYS A 202 0.48 -7.90 -0.54
C CYS A 202 0.12 -8.86 -1.70
N SER A 203 0.89 -8.77 -2.80
CA SER A 203 0.57 -9.40 -4.09
C SER A 203 0.58 -10.93 -4.06
N LEU A 204 1.21 -11.55 -3.06
CA LEU A 204 1.26 -13.01 -2.89
C LEU A 204 0.15 -13.54 -1.96
N LEU A 205 -0.59 -12.66 -1.28
CA LEU A 205 -1.65 -13.05 -0.37
C LEU A 205 -2.81 -13.68 -1.14
N THR A 206 -3.12 -14.95 -0.87
CA THR A 206 -4.17 -15.68 -1.58
C THR A 206 -5.49 -15.76 -0.83
N SER A 207 -5.42 -15.76 0.50
CA SER A 207 -6.64 -15.79 1.32
C SER A 207 -6.44 -15.05 2.64
N VAL A 208 -7.54 -14.50 3.15
CA VAL A 208 -7.59 -13.87 4.48
C VAL A 208 -8.82 -14.32 5.24
N PHE A 209 -8.62 -14.62 6.52
CA PHE A 209 -9.69 -14.87 7.47
C PHE A 209 -9.77 -13.71 8.45
N ILE A 210 -10.94 -13.07 8.52
CA ILE A 210 -11.23 -11.93 9.40
C ILE A 210 -11.92 -12.45 10.66
N PRO A 211 -11.26 -12.41 11.84
CA PRO A 211 -11.85 -12.88 13.09
C PRO A 211 -13.08 -12.05 13.52
N LYS A 212 -13.95 -12.65 14.30
CA LYS A 212 -15.17 -12.00 14.81
C LYS A 212 -14.91 -10.78 15.69
N ASN A 213 -13.74 -10.68 16.29
CA ASN A 213 -13.38 -9.53 17.13
C ASN A 213 -12.93 -8.30 16.33
N VAL A 214 -12.69 -8.44 15.02
CA VAL A 214 -12.36 -7.30 14.15
C VAL A 214 -13.62 -6.47 13.94
N THR A 215 -13.62 -5.27 14.50
CA THR A 215 -14.75 -4.32 14.42
C THR A 215 -14.43 -3.06 13.62
N SER A 216 -13.17 -2.93 13.14
CA SER A 216 -12.76 -1.82 12.30
C SER A 216 -11.76 -2.28 11.24
N ILE A 217 -12.04 -1.97 9.98
CA ILE A 217 -11.15 -2.21 8.83
C ILE A 217 -10.94 -0.87 8.13
N GLY A 218 -9.70 -0.44 8.08
CA GLY A 218 -9.32 0.84 7.47
C GLY A 218 -9.43 0.79 5.94
N GLU A 219 -9.54 1.97 5.36
CA GLU A 219 -9.67 2.16 3.92
C GLU A 219 -8.50 1.49 3.17
N ALA A 220 -8.80 0.85 2.03
CA ALA A 220 -7.83 0.20 1.16
C ALA A 220 -6.90 -0.80 1.90
N ALA A 221 -7.39 -1.41 2.99
CA ALA A 221 -6.60 -2.34 3.80
C ALA A 221 -6.00 -3.48 2.97
N PHE A 222 -6.69 -3.95 1.92
CA PHE A 222 -6.27 -5.04 1.04
C PHE A 222 -6.12 -4.61 -0.44
N SER A 223 -6.03 -3.30 -0.71
CA SER A 223 -5.88 -2.79 -2.08
C SER A 223 -4.62 -3.34 -2.75
N GLY A 224 -4.73 -3.81 -4.00
CA GLY A 224 -3.61 -4.36 -4.76
C GLY A 224 -3.09 -5.71 -4.24
N CYS A 225 -3.92 -6.49 -3.54
CA CYS A 225 -3.64 -7.89 -3.23
C CYS A 225 -3.98 -8.76 -4.44
N ASP A 226 -3.13 -8.78 -5.46
CA ASP A 226 -3.42 -9.30 -6.80
C ASP A 226 -3.79 -10.79 -6.83
N SER A 227 -3.25 -11.57 -5.89
CA SER A 227 -3.51 -13.01 -5.78
C SER A 227 -4.66 -13.36 -4.83
N LEU A 228 -5.33 -12.36 -4.24
CA LEU A 228 -6.38 -12.60 -3.24
C LEU A 228 -7.63 -13.18 -3.90
N THR A 229 -7.89 -14.45 -3.63
CA THR A 229 -9.02 -15.21 -4.17
C THR A 229 -10.08 -15.53 -3.14
N SER A 230 -9.75 -15.45 -1.86
CA SER A 230 -10.67 -15.81 -0.78
C SER A 230 -10.61 -14.81 0.36
N ILE A 231 -11.78 -14.29 0.71
CA ILE A 231 -12.00 -13.46 1.89
C ILE A 231 -13.13 -14.11 2.68
N VAL A 232 -12.86 -14.49 3.91
CA VAL A 232 -13.85 -15.09 4.82
C VAL A 232 -13.89 -14.28 6.09
N VAL A 233 -15.07 -13.84 6.46
CA VAL A 233 -15.35 -13.23 7.77
C VAL A 233 -15.90 -14.31 8.68
N GLU A 234 -15.35 -14.44 9.90
CA GLU A 234 -15.81 -15.41 10.91
C GLU A 234 -17.29 -15.17 11.24
N ASP A 235 -18.05 -16.26 11.38
CA ASP A 235 -19.43 -16.22 11.81
C ASP A 235 -19.55 -15.47 13.15
N ASP A 236 -20.69 -14.80 13.37
CA ASP A 236 -20.93 -13.94 14.53
C ASP A 236 -20.04 -12.70 14.64
N ASN A 237 -19.33 -12.28 13.59
CA ASN A 237 -18.73 -10.96 13.58
C ASN A 237 -19.86 -9.90 13.62
N PRO A 238 -19.82 -8.95 14.59
CA PRO A 238 -20.94 -8.02 14.80
C PRO A 238 -21.05 -6.91 13.75
N ILE A 239 -19.99 -6.69 12.95
CA ILE A 239 -19.88 -5.55 12.02
C ILE A 239 -19.80 -6.00 10.57
N TYR A 240 -19.12 -7.09 10.29
CA TYR A 240 -18.81 -7.55 8.93
C TYR A 240 -19.31 -8.96 8.68
N ASP A 241 -19.58 -9.25 7.43
CA ASP A 241 -19.82 -10.61 6.95
C ASP A 241 -19.24 -10.84 5.54
N SER A 242 -19.25 -12.10 5.11
CA SER A 242 -18.95 -12.53 3.74
C SER A 242 -20.09 -13.40 3.22
N ARG A 243 -21.32 -12.85 3.29
CA ARG A 243 -22.57 -13.53 2.93
C ARG A 243 -22.52 -14.11 1.52
N ASP A 244 -23.28 -15.18 1.30
CA ASP A 244 -23.38 -15.87 0.02
C ASP A 244 -22.02 -16.42 -0.49
N ASN A 245 -21.03 -16.59 0.41
CA ASN A 245 -19.65 -16.95 0.08
C ASN A 245 -19.06 -16.05 -1.03
N CYS A 246 -19.39 -14.75 -1.00
CA CYS A 246 -19.04 -13.81 -2.06
C CYS A 246 -17.54 -13.47 -2.10
N ASN A 247 -16.73 -13.99 -1.18
CA ASN A 247 -15.29 -13.61 -1.08
C ASN A 247 -15.09 -12.09 -1.01
N ALA A 248 -15.88 -11.44 -0.17
CA ALA A 248 -15.82 -10.00 0.09
C ALA A 248 -16.01 -9.71 1.58
N ILE A 249 -15.68 -8.50 1.99
CA ILE A 249 -16.04 -7.94 3.29
C ILE A 249 -17.21 -6.99 3.08
N ILE A 250 -18.33 -7.27 3.72
CA ILE A 250 -19.53 -6.44 3.68
C ILE A 250 -19.80 -5.92 5.09
N GLU A 251 -19.97 -4.61 5.23
CA GLU A 251 -20.45 -4.01 6.46
C GLU A 251 -21.95 -4.24 6.60
N THR A 252 -22.36 -4.94 7.64
CA THR A 252 -23.74 -5.44 7.81
C THR A 252 -24.77 -4.34 8.01
N ALA A 253 -24.41 -3.29 8.78
CA ALA A 253 -25.31 -2.20 9.12
C ALA A 253 -25.71 -1.34 7.91
N THR A 254 -24.82 -1.17 6.95
CA THR A 254 -25.01 -0.31 5.76
C THR A 254 -25.17 -1.07 4.48
N ASN A 255 -24.98 -2.41 4.51
CA ASN A 255 -24.86 -3.25 3.32
C ASN A 255 -23.82 -2.71 2.31
N THR A 256 -22.70 -2.16 2.84
CA THR A 256 -21.63 -1.64 2.02
C THR A 256 -20.57 -2.70 1.79
N LEU A 257 -20.25 -3.00 0.52
CA LEU A 257 -19.11 -3.84 0.17
C LEU A 257 -17.83 -3.02 0.36
N ILE A 258 -17.04 -3.37 1.40
CA ILE A 258 -15.81 -2.68 1.80
C ILE A 258 -14.62 -3.15 0.97
N GLN A 259 -14.55 -4.46 0.70
CA GLN A 259 -13.45 -5.07 -0.05
C GLN A 259 -13.93 -6.31 -0.77
N GLY A 260 -13.73 -6.36 -2.07
CA GLY A 260 -13.86 -7.57 -2.89
C GLY A 260 -12.50 -8.23 -3.11
N CYS A 261 -12.47 -9.51 -3.46
CA CYS A 261 -11.24 -10.18 -3.85
C CYS A 261 -10.78 -9.79 -5.25
N SER A 262 -9.47 -9.90 -5.50
CA SER A 262 -8.82 -9.40 -6.73
C SER A 262 -8.75 -10.42 -7.86
N SER A 263 -8.99 -11.68 -7.58
CA SER A 263 -8.64 -12.79 -8.48
C SER A 263 -9.79 -13.71 -8.91
N PRO A 264 -10.95 -13.31 -9.29
CA PRO A 264 -11.58 -13.90 -10.44
C PRO A 264 -11.66 -12.90 -11.59
N THR A 265 -11.69 -13.40 -12.80
CA THR A 265 -11.96 -12.58 -14.00
C THR A 265 -13.36 -11.95 -13.96
N SER A 266 -14.27 -12.52 -13.16
CA SER A 266 -15.60 -11.97 -12.86
C SER A 266 -15.93 -12.13 -11.39
N PHE A 267 -16.57 -11.13 -10.80
CA PHE A 267 -16.99 -11.11 -9.39
C PHE A 267 -18.52 -10.92 -9.31
N THR A 268 -19.17 -11.72 -8.47
CA THR A 268 -20.62 -11.59 -8.23
C THR A 268 -20.85 -10.80 -6.94
N ILE A 269 -21.38 -9.59 -7.09
CA ILE A 269 -21.80 -8.76 -5.96
C ILE A 269 -23.14 -9.28 -5.45
N PRO A 270 -23.29 -9.60 -4.15
CA PRO A 270 -24.58 -10.02 -3.58
C PRO A 270 -25.68 -8.99 -3.81
N SER A 271 -26.89 -9.46 -4.13
CA SER A 271 -28.04 -8.59 -4.39
C SER A 271 -28.55 -7.81 -3.18
N SER A 272 -28.04 -8.12 -1.98
CA SER A 272 -28.29 -7.37 -0.75
C SER A 272 -27.37 -6.14 -0.58
N VAL A 273 -26.30 -6.03 -1.37
CA VAL A 273 -25.37 -4.88 -1.32
C VAL A 273 -26.04 -3.65 -1.88
N THR A 274 -26.00 -2.55 -1.12
CA THR A 274 -26.59 -1.26 -1.51
C THR A 274 -25.57 -0.18 -1.82
N SER A 275 -24.31 -0.41 -1.41
CA SER A 275 -23.20 0.53 -1.65
C SER A 275 -21.90 -0.22 -1.96
N ILE A 276 -21.10 0.30 -2.89
CA ILE A 276 -19.72 -0.12 -3.13
C ILE A 276 -18.82 0.93 -2.50
N GLY A 277 -18.01 0.51 -1.52
CA GLY A 277 -17.15 1.36 -0.70
C GLY A 277 -15.98 1.96 -1.47
N CYS A 278 -15.33 2.93 -0.85
CA CYS A 278 -14.12 3.54 -1.39
C CYS A 278 -13.01 2.47 -1.56
N GLY A 279 -12.45 2.39 -2.76
CA GLY A 279 -11.39 1.44 -3.09
C GLY A 279 -11.75 -0.04 -3.03
N ALA A 280 -13.03 -0.41 -2.97
CA ALA A 280 -13.49 -1.79 -2.73
C ALA A 280 -12.91 -2.83 -3.68
N PHE A 281 -12.64 -2.47 -4.93
CA PHE A 281 -11.96 -3.27 -5.95
C PHE A 281 -10.70 -2.59 -6.50
N SER A 282 -10.14 -1.62 -5.78
CA SER A 282 -8.95 -0.90 -6.23
C SER A 282 -7.77 -1.85 -6.45
N GLY A 283 -7.19 -1.81 -7.66
CA GLY A 283 -6.08 -2.68 -8.05
C GLY A 283 -6.49 -4.14 -8.28
N CYS A 284 -7.76 -4.43 -8.59
CA CYS A 284 -8.19 -5.77 -9.02
C CYS A 284 -7.76 -6.01 -10.47
N TYR A 285 -6.48 -6.27 -10.67
CA TYR A 285 -5.86 -6.36 -12.01
C TYR A 285 -6.38 -7.52 -12.87
N SER A 286 -6.97 -8.55 -12.27
CA SER A 286 -7.50 -9.72 -12.99
C SER A 286 -8.97 -9.57 -13.38
N LEU A 287 -9.69 -8.60 -12.81
CA LEU A 287 -11.11 -8.39 -13.05
C LEU A 287 -11.34 -7.88 -14.48
N THR A 288 -12.05 -8.64 -15.31
CA THR A 288 -12.34 -8.28 -16.70
C THR A 288 -13.75 -7.73 -16.88
N ASN A 289 -14.71 -8.26 -16.11
CA ASN A 289 -16.12 -7.89 -16.21
C ASN A 289 -16.73 -7.73 -14.83
N ILE A 290 -17.62 -6.77 -14.66
CA ILE A 290 -18.40 -6.60 -13.45
C ILE A 290 -19.84 -6.22 -13.77
N VAL A 291 -20.78 -6.90 -13.13
CA VAL A 291 -22.19 -6.53 -13.12
C VAL A 291 -22.54 -5.99 -11.75
N ILE A 292 -22.95 -4.74 -11.71
CA ILE A 292 -23.37 -4.07 -10.46
C ILE A 292 -24.87 -4.29 -10.31
N PRO A 293 -25.32 -4.93 -9.22
CA PRO A 293 -26.74 -5.28 -9.05
C PRO A 293 -27.65 -4.04 -8.87
N GLU A 294 -28.93 -4.21 -9.21
CA GLU A 294 -29.94 -3.13 -9.13
C GLU A 294 -30.17 -2.57 -7.72
N SER A 295 -29.76 -3.32 -6.68
CA SER A 295 -29.81 -2.87 -5.29
C SER A 295 -28.82 -1.75 -4.97
N VAL A 296 -27.75 -1.60 -5.78
CA VAL A 296 -26.70 -0.62 -5.53
C VAL A 296 -27.17 0.78 -5.87
N THR A 297 -27.16 1.66 -4.88
CA THR A 297 -27.54 3.07 -4.99
C THR A 297 -26.34 4.02 -4.89
N SER A 298 -25.19 3.53 -4.44
CA SER A 298 -23.98 4.34 -4.25
C SER A 298 -22.71 3.61 -4.70
N ILE A 299 -21.88 4.29 -5.48
CA ILE A 299 -20.53 3.84 -5.88
C ILE A 299 -19.55 4.94 -5.47
N LYS A 300 -18.69 4.62 -4.49
CA LYS A 300 -17.75 5.56 -3.89
C LYS A 300 -16.49 5.74 -4.74
N GLY A 301 -15.72 6.78 -4.40
CA GLY A 301 -14.48 7.09 -5.09
C GLY A 301 -13.49 5.94 -5.10
N HIS A 302 -12.73 5.86 -6.18
CA HIS A 302 -11.72 4.82 -6.38
C HIS A 302 -12.22 3.37 -6.27
N ALA A 303 -13.54 3.12 -6.28
CA ALA A 303 -14.13 1.79 -6.09
C ALA A 303 -13.49 0.73 -7.00
N PHE A 304 -13.19 1.08 -8.25
CA PHE A 304 -12.53 0.24 -9.26
C PHE A 304 -11.23 0.87 -9.79
N TYR A 305 -10.58 1.73 -8.99
CA TYR A 305 -9.36 2.41 -9.40
C TYR A 305 -8.27 1.41 -9.83
N GLY A 306 -7.67 1.63 -11.00
CA GLY A 306 -6.54 0.82 -11.46
C GLY A 306 -6.89 -0.63 -11.82
N CYS A 307 -8.16 -0.96 -12.07
CA CYS A 307 -8.55 -2.28 -12.58
C CYS A 307 -8.07 -2.44 -14.04
N SER A 308 -6.78 -2.76 -14.22
CA SER A 308 -6.12 -2.68 -15.53
C SER A 308 -6.64 -3.66 -16.57
N SER A 309 -7.28 -4.77 -16.18
CA SER A 309 -7.89 -5.72 -17.11
C SER A 309 -9.40 -5.52 -17.31
N LEU A 310 -10.01 -4.53 -16.62
CA LEU A 310 -11.45 -4.33 -16.69
C LEU A 310 -11.87 -3.84 -18.09
N GLU A 311 -12.71 -4.62 -18.74
CA GLU A 311 -13.16 -4.37 -20.10
C GLU A 311 -14.63 -3.94 -20.17
N ILE A 312 -15.49 -4.55 -19.34
CA ILE A 312 -16.93 -4.36 -19.40
C ILE A 312 -17.49 -4.12 -17.99
N VAL A 313 -18.33 -3.10 -17.90
CA VAL A 313 -19.07 -2.76 -16.68
C VAL A 313 -20.55 -2.67 -17.03
N HIS A 314 -21.42 -3.32 -16.23
CA HIS A 314 -22.87 -3.10 -16.28
C HIS A 314 -23.29 -2.32 -15.03
N LEU A 315 -23.88 -1.15 -15.26
CA LEU A 315 -24.34 -0.24 -14.21
C LEU A 315 -25.86 -0.35 -14.02
N PRO A 316 -26.37 -0.30 -12.77
CA PRO A 316 -27.79 -0.42 -12.49
C PRO A 316 -28.55 0.89 -12.67
N ALA A 317 -29.89 0.81 -12.68
CA ALA A 317 -30.76 2.00 -12.74
C ALA A 317 -30.80 2.76 -11.40
N GLY A 318 -30.53 2.08 -10.28
CA GLY A 318 -30.74 2.59 -8.92
C GLY A 318 -29.71 3.59 -8.42
N VAL A 319 -28.55 3.74 -9.09
CA VAL A 319 -27.47 4.61 -8.60
C VAL A 319 -27.89 6.08 -8.61
N SER A 320 -27.79 6.69 -7.44
CA SER A 320 -28.03 8.11 -7.20
C SER A 320 -26.80 8.85 -6.67
N ASN A 321 -25.81 8.12 -6.15
CA ASN A 321 -24.55 8.66 -5.69
C ASN A 321 -23.38 7.95 -6.40
N PHE A 322 -22.75 8.66 -7.33
CA PHE A 322 -21.65 8.16 -8.14
C PHE A 322 -20.47 9.13 -8.09
N GLU A 323 -19.32 8.64 -7.65
CA GLU A 323 -18.10 9.46 -7.58
C GLU A 323 -17.27 9.30 -8.86
N ILE A 324 -16.88 10.45 -9.45
CA ILE A 324 -16.30 10.57 -10.80
C ILE A 324 -15.03 9.76 -11.04
N ASP A 325 -14.27 9.48 -10.00
CA ASP A 325 -12.99 8.75 -10.07
C ASP A 325 -13.13 7.25 -9.76
N SER A 326 -14.38 6.75 -9.67
CA SER A 326 -14.66 5.34 -9.34
C SER A 326 -13.99 4.35 -10.29
N PHE A 327 -13.83 4.69 -11.58
CA PHE A 327 -13.23 3.86 -12.63
C PHE A 327 -11.95 4.48 -13.22
N LYS A 328 -11.32 5.39 -12.48
CA LYS A 328 -10.07 6.01 -12.92
C LYS A 328 -8.95 4.96 -13.10
N ASP A 329 -8.09 5.17 -14.10
CA ASP A 329 -6.95 4.30 -14.42
C ASP A 329 -7.35 2.84 -14.77
N CYS A 330 -8.46 2.67 -15.52
CA CYS A 330 -8.89 1.42 -16.15
C CYS A 330 -8.61 1.47 -17.67
N PRO A 331 -7.36 1.27 -18.13
CA PRO A 331 -6.97 1.56 -19.52
C PRO A 331 -7.57 0.63 -20.56
N ASN A 332 -8.03 -0.56 -20.16
CA ASN A 332 -8.62 -1.55 -21.06
C ASN A 332 -10.14 -1.52 -21.12
N LEU A 333 -10.78 -0.53 -20.45
CA LEU A 333 -12.22 -0.42 -20.46
C LEU A 333 -12.75 -0.12 -21.87
N LYS A 334 -13.67 -0.99 -22.36
CA LYS A 334 -14.22 -0.98 -23.71
C LYS A 334 -15.66 -0.48 -23.72
N ALA A 335 -16.46 -0.89 -22.75
CA ALA A 335 -17.86 -0.54 -22.65
C ALA A 335 -18.36 -0.41 -21.21
N ILE A 336 -19.24 0.55 -20.99
CA ILE A 336 -20.00 0.75 -19.77
C ILE A 336 -21.48 0.71 -20.16
N TYR A 337 -22.11 -0.41 -19.89
CA TYR A 337 -23.53 -0.58 -20.18
C TYR A 337 -24.38 0.05 -19.09
N ALA A 338 -25.29 0.90 -19.49
CA ALA A 338 -26.22 1.59 -18.60
C ALA A 338 -27.66 1.38 -19.07
N PRO A 339 -28.63 1.27 -18.14
CA PRO A 339 -30.05 1.27 -18.52
C PRO A 339 -30.40 2.51 -19.33
N LYS A 340 -31.30 2.37 -20.32
CA LYS A 340 -31.70 3.42 -21.26
C LYS A 340 -32.03 4.76 -20.59
N ASN A 341 -32.74 4.71 -19.48
CA ASN A 341 -33.16 5.90 -18.72
C ASN A 341 -32.06 6.51 -17.85
N LYS A 342 -30.86 5.94 -17.85
CA LYS A 342 -29.71 6.38 -17.03
C LYS A 342 -28.47 6.72 -17.84
N VAL A 343 -28.46 6.51 -19.15
CA VAL A 343 -27.29 6.80 -20.00
C VAL A 343 -26.82 8.25 -19.84
N ASP A 344 -27.74 9.22 -19.90
CA ASP A 344 -27.37 10.64 -19.76
C ASP A 344 -26.88 10.96 -18.35
N PHE A 345 -27.52 10.42 -17.31
CA PHE A 345 -27.07 10.55 -15.93
C PHE A 345 -25.61 10.11 -15.80
N TYR A 346 -25.25 8.92 -16.28
CA TYR A 346 -23.90 8.43 -16.17
C TYR A 346 -22.92 9.25 -17.02
N LYS A 347 -23.30 9.68 -18.24
CA LYS A 347 -22.45 10.55 -19.06
C LYS A 347 -22.11 11.88 -18.38
N GLU A 348 -23.00 12.43 -17.58
CA GLU A 348 -22.75 13.64 -16.79
C GLU A 348 -21.75 13.41 -15.67
N HIS A 349 -21.72 12.21 -15.07
CA HIS A 349 -20.91 11.88 -13.90
C HIS A 349 -19.55 11.23 -14.24
N PHE A 350 -19.34 10.79 -15.50
CA PHE A 350 -18.06 10.24 -15.93
C PHE A 350 -17.13 11.32 -16.51
N PRO A 351 -15.79 11.13 -16.40
CA PRO A 351 -14.82 11.98 -17.08
C PRO A 351 -15.08 12.06 -18.60
N ALA A 352 -14.73 13.19 -19.21
CA ALA A 352 -15.07 13.46 -20.61
C ALA A 352 -14.51 12.41 -21.59
N ASP A 353 -13.32 11.90 -21.32
CA ASP A 353 -12.61 10.86 -22.09
C ASP A 353 -13.27 9.47 -22.00
N MET A 354 -14.08 9.22 -20.96
CA MET A 354 -14.77 7.95 -20.76
C MET A 354 -16.22 7.96 -21.24
N ARG A 355 -16.82 9.13 -21.49
CA ARG A 355 -18.25 9.27 -21.83
C ARG A 355 -18.64 8.50 -23.09
N GLN A 356 -17.72 8.37 -24.05
CA GLN A 356 -17.92 7.62 -25.29
C GLN A 356 -18.06 6.10 -25.07
N LEU A 357 -17.60 5.59 -23.92
CA LEU A 357 -17.70 4.18 -23.56
C LEU A 357 -19.08 3.83 -22.98
N ILE A 358 -19.90 4.84 -22.63
CA ILE A 358 -21.21 4.62 -22.02
C ILE A 358 -22.25 4.43 -23.11
N VAL A 359 -22.84 3.25 -23.11
CA VAL A 359 -23.85 2.82 -24.10
C VAL A 359 -25.08 2.26 -23.40
N GLU A 360 -26.22 2.23 -24.13
CA GLU A 360 -27.43 1.59 -23.63
C GLU A 360 -27.22 0.08 -23.50
N ASP A 361 -27.74 -0.49 -22.42
CA ASP A 361 -27.64 -1.93 -22.17
C ASP A 361 -28.36 -2.70 -23.32
N GLY A 362 -27.69 -3.76 -23.79
CA GLY A 362 -28.16 -4.52 -25.00
C GLY A 362 -27.71 -3.95 -26.34
N SER A 363 -26.98 -2.82 -26.39
CA SER A 363 -26.36 -2.30 -27.61
C SER A 363 -25.02 -2.99 -27.92
N ASP A 364 -24.59 -2.87 -29.19
CA ASP A 364 -23.25 -3.35 -29.61
C ASP A 364 -22.12 -2.58 -28.89
N LEU A 365 -20.96 -3.21 -28.79
CA LEU A 365 -19.77 -2.57 -28.23
C LEU A 365 -19.45 -1.26 -28.97
N PRO A 366 -19.13 -0.17 -28.25
CA PRO A 366 -18.77 1.10 -28.89
C PRO A 366 -17.51 0.93 -29.74
N VAL A 367 -17.54 1.41 -30.96
CA VAL A 367 -16.38 1.44 -31.85
C VAL A 367 -15.42 2.51 -31.31
N LYS A 368 -14.21 2.10 -30.91
CA LYS A 368 -13.16 3.07 -30.57
C LYS A 368 -12.83 3.89 -31.82
N ALA A 369 -13.04 5.22 -31.74
CA ALA A 369 -12.64 6.18 -32.77
C ALA A 369 -11.12 6.37 -32.79
#